data_e29fabdd4149369284f70dd802b89875
#
_entry.id   e29fabdd4149369284f70dd802b89875
#
_cell.length_a   1.000
_cell.length_b   1.000
_cell.length_c   1.000
_cell.angle_alpha   90.00
_cell.angle_beta   90.00
_cell.angle_gamma   90.00
#
_symmetry.space_group_name_H-M   'P 1'
#
loop_
_entity.id
_entity.type
_entity.pdbx_description
1 polymer ?
#
loop_
_entity_poly.entity_id
_entity_poly.type
_entity_poly.pdbx_seq_one_letter_code
_entity_poly.pdbx_strand_id
1 'polypeptide(L)' 'MIELSEQTVIDEVVVRLSSRYPAISKEIVESIVHDVHARFDGRPLRDYVPLLVERNAKSELERRAAEADYSLRS' A
#
# COMPACT_ATOMS: atom_id res chain seq x y z
N MET A 1 26.97 7.21 5.58
CA MET A 1 25.83 6.33 5.90
C MET A 1 24.59 6.82 5.20
N ILE A 2 23.94 5.93 4.47
CA ILE A 2 22.74 6.30 3.73
C ILE A 2 21.52 5.99 4.59
N GLU A 3 20.80 7.02 4.95
CA GLU A 3 19.55 6.87 5.63
C GLU A 3 18.45 6.82 4.59
N LEU A 4 17.70 5.72 4.56
CA LEU A 4 16.55 5.65 3.67
C LEU A 4 15.45 6.53 4.23
N SER A 5 14.95 7.43 3.40
CA SER A 5 13.84 8.26 3.79
C SER A 5 12.57 7.40 3.89
N GLU A 6 11.63 7.83 4.70
CA GLU A 6 10.34 7.14 4.82
C GLU A 6 9.68 7.01 3.45
N GLN A 7 9.77 8.06 2.63
CA GLN A 7 9.18 8.05 1.29
C GLN A 7 9.79 6.96 0.41
N THR A 8 11.09 6.74 0.51
CA THR A 8 11.76 5.68 -0.25
C THR A 8 11.21 4.31 0.14
N VAL A 9 11.04 4.08 1.45
CA VAL A 9 10.49 2.82 1.93
C VAL A 9 9.05 2.63 1.48
N ILE A 10 8.26 3.70 1.51
CA ILE A 10 6.88 3.65 1.04
C ILE A 10 6.82 3.35 -0.46
N ASP A 11 7.73 3.92 -1.24
CA ASP A 11 7.81 3.62 -2.68
C ASP A 11 8.11 2.15 -2.93
N GLU A 12 8.96 1.55 -2.10
CA GLU A 12 9.22 0.11 -2.18
C GLU A 12 7.99 -0.72 -1.85
N VAL A 13 7.19 -0.27 -0.89
CA VAL A 13 5.92 -0.92 -0.58
C VAL A 13 5.00 -0.92 -1.80
N VAL A 14 4.93 0.20 -2.50
CA VAL A 14 4.13 0.30 -3.73
C VAL A 14 4.59 -0.74 -4.75
N VAL A 15 5.90 -0.84 -4.96
CA VAL A 15 6.45 -1.80 -5.93
C VAL A 15 6.11 -3.24 -5.55
N ARG A 16 6.29 -3.58 -4.28
CA ARG A 16 5.98 -4.94 -3.81
C ARG A 16 4.51 -5.28 -3.97
N LEU A 17 3.63 -4.38 -3.58
CA LEU A 17 2.20 -4.60 -3.67
C LEU A 17 1.73 -4.65 -5.12
N SER A 18 2.29 -3.79 -5.96
CA SER A 18 1.97 -3.79 -7.38
C SER A 18 2.33 -5.13 -8.03
N SER A 19 3.48 -5.70 -7.67
CA SER A 19 3.88 -7.03 -8.14
C SER A 19 2.96 -8.13 -7.67
N ARG A 20 2.48 -8.00 -6.43
CA ARG A 20 1.64 -9.01 -5.80
C ARG A 20 0.22 -9.01 -6.35
N TYR A 21 -0.25 -7.85 -6.79
CA TYR A 21 -1.62 -7.67 -7.30
C TYR A 21 -1.58 -7.14 -8.74
N PRO A 22 -1.11 -7.96 -9.69
CA PRO A 22 -0.93 -7.48 -11.07
C PRO A 22 -2.24 -7.11 -11.77
N ALA A 23 -3.37 -7.60 -11.27
CA ALA A 23 -4.68 -7.25 -11.83
C ALA A 23 -5.11 -5.82 -11.45
N ILE A 24 -4.47 -5.23 -10.46
CA ILE A 24 -4.76 -3.86 -10.02
C ILE A 24 -3.69 -2.94 -10.61
N SER A 25 -4.11 -1.83 -11.22
CA SER A 25 -3.15 -0.92 -11.82
C SER A 25 -2.23 -0.33 -10.78
N LYS A 26 -1.00 -0.04 -11.17
CA LYS A 26 0.00 0.56 -10.28
C LYS A 26 -0.50 1.89 -9.71
N GLU A 27 -1.23 2.65 -10.51
CA GLU A 27 -1.77 3.94 -10.09
C GLU A 27 -2.74 3.79 -8.93
N ILE A 28 -3.58 2.75 -8.96
CA ILE A 28 -4.50 2.46 -7.88
C ILE A 28 -3.72 2.03 -6.64
N VAL A 29 -2.72 1.18 -6.81
CA VAL A 29 -1.86 0.74 -5.69
C VAL A 29 -1.20 1.95 -5.04
N GLU A 30 -0.63 2.86 -5.83
CA GLU A 30 -0.02 4.08 -5.32
C GLU A 30 -1.01 4.91 -4.53
N SER A 31 -2.21 5.09 -5.06
CA SER A 31 -3.24 5.89 -4.41
C SER A 31 -3.61 5.30 -3.05
N ILE A 32 -3.79 3.99 -2.98
CA ILE A 32 -4.13 3.31 -1.73
C ILE A 32 -3.00 3.45 -0.72
N VAL A 33 -1.77 3.21 -1.15
CA VAL A 33 -0.61 3.32 -0.25
C VAL A 33 -0.47 4.74 0.28
N HIS A 34 -0.62 5.74 -0.57
CA HIS A 34 -0.53 7.14 -0.15
C HIS A 34 -1.64 7.53 0.81
N ASP A 35 -2.87 7.06 0.57
CA ASP A 35 -3.99 7.33 1.47
C ASP A 35 -3.75 6.72 2.85
N VAL A 36 -3.29 5.46 2.87
CA VAL A 36 -3.00 4.78 4.14
C VAL A 36 -1.85 5.47 4.84
N HIS A 37 -0.81 5.85 4.10
CA HIS A 37 0.34 6.54 4.68
C HIS A 37 -0.07 7.87 5.33
N ALA A 38 -0.98 8.59 4.69
CA ALA A 38 -1.46 9.85 5.24
C ALA A 38 -2.17 9.67 6.58
N ARG A 39 -2.82 8.54 6.80
CA ARG A 39 -3.49 8.24 8.07
C ARG A 39 -2.51 8.09 9.22
N PHE A 40 -1.27 7.77 8.94
CA PHE A 40 -0.23 7.62 9.95
C PHE A 40 0.66 8.86 10.08
N ASP A 41 0.34 9.92 9.36
CA ASP A 41 1.08 11.16 9.45
C ASP A 41 0.91 11.74 10.85
N GLY A 42 2.01 12.23 11.43
CA GLY A 42 1.99 12.78 12.78
C GLY A 42 2.16 11.76 13.89
N ARG A 43 2.26 10.48 13.58
CA ARG A 43 2.53 9.46 14.60
C ARG A 43 3.94 9.63 15.14
N PRO A 44 4.14 9.52 16.46
CA PRO A 44 5.47 9.73 17.06
C PRO A 44 6.47 8.62 16.74
N LEU A 45 6.00 7.37 16.57
CA LEU A 45 6.88 6.24 16.25
C LEU A 45 6.83 5.97 14.77
N ARG A 46 7.84 6.50 14.06
CA ARG A 46 7.88 6.38 12.60
C ARG A 46 8.46 5.05 12.11
N ASP A 47 9.21 4.36 12.98
CA ASP A 47 9.89 3.13 12.58
C ASP A 47 8.95 2.04 12.07
N TYR A 48 7.76 1.98 12.65
CA TYR A 48 6.77 0.96 12.30
C TYR A 48 5.77 1.43 11.23
N VAL A 49 5.84 2.69 10.83
CA VAL A 49 4.87 3.23 9.88
C VAL A 49 4.89 2.48 8.55
N PRO A 50 6.05 2.21 7.93
CA PRO A 50 6.04 1.47 6.67
C PRO A 50 5.39 0.09 6.76
N LEU A 51 5.63 -0.61 7.86
CA LEU A 51 5.04 -1.93 8.08
C LEU A 51 3.52 -1.83 8.21
N LEU A 52 3.05 -0.86 8.97
CA LEU A 52 1.61 -0.64 9.16
C LEU A 52 0.95 -0.21 7.86
N VAL A 53 1.61 0.62 7.08
CA VAL A 53 1.11 1.05 5.78
C VAL A 53 0.98 -0.14 4.84
N GLU A 54 2.00 -0.97 4.77
CA GLU A 54 1.98 -2.16 3.92
C GLU A 54 0.83 -3.08 4.31
N ARG A 55 0.68 -3.34 5.59
CA ARG A 55 -0.37 -4.22 6.10
C ARG A 55 -1.76 -3.70 5.77
N ASN A 56 -2.01 -2.42 6.02
CA ASN A 56 -3.32 -1.83 5.78
C ASN A 56 -3.61 -1.69 4.28
N ALA A 57 -2.61 -1.31 3.49
CA ALA A 57 -2.77 -1.22 2.05
C ALA A 57 -3.06 -2.59 1.44
N LYS A 58 -2.37 -3.63 1.93
CA LYS A 58 -2.60 -4.99 1.47
C LYS A 58 -4.05 -5.41 1.73
N SER A 59 -4.58 -5.11 2.91
CA SER A 59 -5.98 -5.42 3.24
C SER A 59 -6.94 -4.73 2.28
N GLU A 60 -6.69 -3.49 1.94
CA GLU A 60 -7.51 -2.76 0.99
C GLU A 60 -7.45 -3.34 -0.40
N LEU A 61 -6.25 -3.74 -0.84
CA LEU A 61 -6.06 -4.36 -2.15
C LEU A 61 -6.77 -5.71 -2.23
N GLU A 62 -6.71 -6.50 -1.16
CA GLU A 62 -7.41 -7.77 -1.12
C GLU A 62 -8.92 -7.59 -1.22
N ARG A 63 -9.44 -6.57 -0.57
CA ARG A 63 -10.86 -6.25 -0.67
C ARG A 63 -11.25 -5.86 -2.09
N ARG A 64 -10.44 -5.03 -2.75
CA ARG A 64 -10.70 -4.61 -4.13
C ARG A 64 -10.61 -5.78 -5.09
N ALA A 65 -9.63 -6.67 -4.89
CA ALA A 65 -9.49 -7.85 -5.73
C ALA A 65 -10.70 -8.78 -5.58
N ALA A 66 -11.19 -8.94 -4.35
CA ALA A 66 -12.37 -9.74 -4.08
C ALA A 66 -13.62 -9.14 -4.71
N GLU A 67 -13.77 -7.83 -4.64
CA GLU A 67 -14.91 -7.13 -5.25
C GLU A 67 -14.89 -7.27 -6.77
N ALA A 68 -13.71 -7.14 -7.38
CA ALA A 68 -13.57 -7.29 -8.83
C ALA A 68 -13.92 -8.71 -9.26
N ASP A 69 -13.45 -9.70 -8.52
CA ASP A 69 -13.75 -11.11 -8.79
C ASP A 69 -15.26 -11.37 -8.65
N TYR A 70 -15.86 -10.84 -7.62
CA TYR A 70 -17.30 -10.97 -7.39
C TYR A 70 -18.09 -10.33 -8.53
N SER A 71 -17.69 -9.15 -8.98
CA SER A 71 -18.37 -8.46 -10.07
C SER A 71 -18.28 -9.24 -11.37
N LEU A 72 -17.18 -9.93 -11.62
CA LEU A 72 -17.00 -10.72 -12.82
C LEU A 72 -17.89 -11.97 -12.84
N ARG A 73 -18.30 -12.43 -11.68
CA ARG A 73 -19.13 -13.63 -11.55
C ARG A 73 -20.63 -13.37 -11.70
N SER A 74 -21.02 -12.14 -11.53
CA SER A 74 -22.45 -11.80 -11.54
C SER A 74 -23.01 -11.54 -12.94
#